data_ea20296cb34a2bdbf62342c7c79088f3
#
_entry.id   ea20296cb34a2bdbf62342c7c79088f3
#
_cell.length_a   1.000
_cell.length_b   1.000
_cell.length_c   1.000
_cell.angle_alpha   90.00
_cell.angle_beta   90.00
_cell.angle_gamma   90.00
#
_symmetry.space_group_name_H-M   'P 1'
#
loop_
_entity.id
_entity.type
_entity.pdbx_description
1 polymer ?
#
loop_
_entity_poly.entity_id
_entity_poly.type
_entity_poly.pdbx_seq_one_letter_code
_entity_poly.pdbx_strand_id
1 'polypeptide(L)'
;MAYSRTFITLKQGCSDYVKDVRGCVGRAIVEIRNGRGRLLLQAQGLKSDNDYRVCVLSKDDSVEVDRPLYVNNSGRGEVKWEFKPDGVLSDIRALAVLVKDKAPLIGFVKDEYNWQ
;
A
#
# COMPACT_ATOMS: atom_id res chain seq x y z
N MET A 1 5.38 26.32 -2.38
CA MET A 1 4.54 25.29 -1.80
C MET A 1 4.80 23.94 -2.43
N ALA A 2 5.11 22.99 -1.62
CA ALA A 2 5.40 21.65 -2.12
C ALA A 2 4.11 20.86 -2.29
N TYR A 3 3.95 20.28 -3.45
CA TYR A 3 2.88 19.33 -3.73
C TYR A 3 3.50 18.17 -4.48
N SER A 4 3.27 16.98 -3.97
CA SER A 4 3.69 15.77 -4.67
C SER A 4 2.61 14.72 -4.59
N ARG A 5 2.55 13.88 -5.61
CA ARG A 5 1.62 12.76 -5.68
C ARG A 5 2.35 11.58 -6.27
N THR A 6 2.37 10.49 -5.52
CA THR A 6 3.03 9.26 -5.96
C THR A 6 1.99 8.18 -6.11
N PHE A 7 2.02 7.50 -7.24
CA PHE A 7 1.12 6.38 -7.53
C PHE A 7 1.91 5.09 -7.41
N ILE A 8 1.31 4.12 -6.71
CA ILE A 8 1.95 2.83 -6.49
C ILE A 8 0.97 1.75 -6.90
N THR A 9 1.39 0.86 -7.79
CA THR A 9 0.60 -0.30 -8.17
C THR A 9 1.06 -1.48 -7.33
N LEU A 10 0.13 -2.14 -6.64
CA LEU A 10 0.43 -3.33 -5.88
C LEU A 10 0.04 -4.55 -6.70
N LYS A 11 0.97 -5.48 -6.79
CA LYS A 11 0.78 -6.70 -7.55
C LYS A 11 0.65 -7.88 -6.61
N GLN A 12 0.07 -8.96 -7.11
CA GLN A 12 -0.08 -10.17 -6.34
C GLN A 12 1.28 -10.72 -5.94
N GLY A 13 1.46 -10.91 -4.62
CA GLY A 13 2.69 -11.46 -4.07
C GLY A 13 2.58 -12.93 -3.73
N CYS A 14 1.35 -13.42 -3.50
CA CYS A 14 1.09 -14.84 -3.28
C CYS A 14 -0.36 -15.14 -3.66
N SER A 15 -0.68 -16.42 -3.83
CA SER A 15 -2.02 -16.83 -4.26
C SER A 15 -2.91 -17.30 -3.11
N ASP A 16 -2.39 -17.40 -1.90
CA ASP A 16 -3.13 -18.01 -0.79
C ASP A 16 -4.37 -17.24 -0.37
N TYR A 17 -4.39 -15.94 -0.58
CA TYR A 17 -5.48 -15.07 -0.15
C TYR A 17 -6.22 -14.43 -1.32
N VAL A 18 -6.08 -15.01 -2.50
CA VAL A 18 -6.75 -14.53 -3.71
C VAL A 18 -8.14 -15.13 -3.76
N LYS A 19 -9.14 -14.28 -4.01
CA LYS A 19 -10.53 -14.68 -3.98
C LYS A 19 -10.92 -15.62 -5.13
N ASP A 20 -10.39 -15.35 -6.33
CA ASP A 20 -10.71 -16.14 -7.52
C ASP A 20 -9.56 -16.12 -8.51
N VAL A 21 -9.76 -16.79 -9.65
CA VAL A 21 -8.70 -16.98 -10.65
C VAL A 21 -8.20 -15.70 -11.30
N ARG A 22 -8.92 -14.60 -11.14
CA ARG A 22 -8.47 -13.32 -11.70
C ARG A 22 -7.34 -12.70 -10.91
N GLY A 23 -7.07 -13.22 -9.72
CA GLY A 23 -6.00 -12.73 -8.88
C GLY A 23 -6.40 -11.51 -8.08
N CYS A 24 -5.42 -10.91 -7.43
CA CYS A 24 -5.64 -9.69 -6.65
C CYS A 24 -4.76 -8.58 -7.17
N VAL A 25 -5.20 -7.34 -6.94
CA VAL A 25 -4.49 -6.16 -7.37
C VAL A 25 -4.81 -5.03 -6.41
N GLY A 26 -3.90 -4.09 -6.29
CA GLY A 26 -4.12 -2.90 -5.48
C GLY A 26 -3.46 -1.70 -6.09
N ARG A 27 -3.86 -0.54 -5.61
CA ARG A 27 -3.21 0.70 -5.98
C ARG A 27 -3.25 1.64 -4.79
N ALA A 28 -2.25 2.47 -4.72
CA ALA A 28 -2.15 3.45 -3.66
C ALA A 28 -1.73 4.80 -4.22
N ILE A 29 -2.18 5.84 -3.57
CA ILE A 29 -1.79 7.21 -3.88
C ILE A 29 -1.26 7.81 -2.59
N VAL A 30 -0.05 8.36 -2.66
CA VAL A 30 0.53 9.12 -1.56
C VAL A 30 0.60 10.56 -2.03
N GLU A 31 -0.11 11.44 -1.33
CA GLU A 31 -0.19 12.83 -1.68
C GLU A 31 0.34 13.68 -0.53
N ILE A 32 1.23 14.60 -0.85
CA ILE A 32 1.77 15.56 0.12
C ILE A 32 1.44 16.97 -0.37
N ARG A 33 0.76 17.74 0.46
CA ARG A 33 0.33 19.09 0.11
C ARG A 33 0.35 19.97 1.36
N ASN A 34 1.04 21.09 1.28
CA ASN A 34 1.02 22.11 2.33
C ASN A 34 1.35 21.55 3.72
N GLY A 35 2.33 20.66 3.81
CA GLY A 35 2.72 20.08 5.09
C GLY A 35 1.80 19.00 5.60
N ARG A 36 0.89 18.50 4.76
CA ARG A 36 -0.01 17.39 5.11
C ARG A 36 0.17 16.26 4.12
N GLY A 37 0.17 15.05 4.64
CA GLY A 37 0.26 13.85 3.83
C GLY A 37 -1.02 13.04 3.89
N ARG A 38 -1.35 12.37 2.79
CA ARG A 38 -2.51 11.49 2.70
C ARG A 38 -2.15 10.25 1.93
N LEU A 39 -2.50 9.11 2.50
CA LEU A 39 -2.36 7.81 1.84
C LEU A 39 -3.76 7.26 1.58
N LEU A 40 -3.99 6.88 0.33
CA LEU A 40 -5.20 6.14 -0.05
C LEU A 40 -4.75 4.86 -0.71
N LEU A 41 -5.20 3.73 -0.15
CA LEU A 41 -4.90 2.42 -0.71
C LEU A 41 -6.20 1.68 -0.98
N GLN A 42 -6.33 1.13 -2.18
CA GLN A 42 -7.47 0.33 -2.58
C GLN A 42 -6.98 -1.02 -3.07
N ALA A 43 -7.63 -2.08 -2.61
CA ALA A 43 -7.29 -3.45 -2.97
C ALA A 43 -8.55 -4.18 -3.42
N GLN A 44 -8.38 -5.15 -4.32
CA GLN A 44 -9.48 -6.00 -4.76
C GLN A 44 -8.97 -7.38 -5.11
N GLY A 45 -9.86 -8.35 -5.03
CA GLY A 45 -9.55 -9.73 -5.33
C GLY A 45 -9.04 -10.52 -4.13
N LEU A 46 -9.17 -9.99 -2.92
CA LEU A 46 -8.73 -10.66 -1.70
C LEU A 46 -9.88 -11.41 -1.04
N LYS A 47 -9.55 -12.50 -0.34
CA LYS A 47 -10.53 -13.22 0.46
C LYS A 47 -10.93 -12.38 1.67
N SER A 48 -12.23 -12.37 2.01
CA SER A 48 -12.70 -11.69 3.21
C SER A 48 -12.35 -12.51 4.47
N ASP A 49 -12.66 -11.96 5.63
CA ASP A 49 -12.54 -12.62 6.93
C ASP A 49 -11.10 -12.96 7.33
N ASN A 50 -10.15 -12.13 6.89
CA ASN A 50 -8.76 -12.25 7.30
C ASN A 50 -8.27 -10.92 7.87
N ASP A 51 -7.25 -10.99 8.71
CA ASP A 51 -6.67 -9.81 9.34
C ASP A 51 -5.57 -9.24 8.47
N TYR A 52 -5.96 -8.48 7.48
CA TYR A 52 -4.99 -7.81 6.61
C TYR A 52 -4.46 -6.56 7.27
N ARG A 53 -3.20 -6.24 6.99
CA ARG A 53 -2.56 -5.04 7.46
C ARG A 53 -1.80 -4.38 6.32
N VAL A 54 -1.83 -3.06 6.29
CA VAL A 54 -1.07 -2.29 5.32
C VAL A 54 0.21 -1.83 5.98
N CYS A 55 1.34 -2.16 5.40
CA CYS A 55 2.65 -1.79 5.90
C CYS A 55 3.39 -0.94 4.89
N VAL A 56 4.10 0.06 5.39
CA VAL A 56 4.95 0.93 4.59
C VAL A 56 6.39 0.63 4.93
N LEU A 57 7.18 0.36 3.90
CA LEU A 57 8.62 0.17 4.04
C LEU A 57 9.34 1.43 3.60
N SER A 58 10.23 1.91 4.44
CA SER A 58 11.07 3.05 4.11
C SER A 58 12.32 2.59 3.36
N LYS A 59 13.12 3.54 2.90
CA LYS A 59 14.34 3.23 2.15
C LYS A 59 15.39 2.51 2.98
N ASP A 60 15.32 2.60 4.30
CA ASP A 60 16.23 1.87 5.18
C ASP A 60 15.68 0.52 5.62
N ASP A 61 14.63 0.04 4.94
CA ASP A 61 13.97 -1.24 5.20
C ASP A 61 13.25 -1.33 6.54
N SER A 62 13.03 -0.22 7.21
CA SER A 62 12.22 -0.23 8.42
C SER A 62 10.74 -0.24 8.08
N VAL A 63 9.95 -0.97 8.87
CA VAL A 63 8.50 -0.99 8.74
C VAL A 63 7.94 0.12 9.62
N GLU A 64 7.35 1.11 8.99
CA GLU A 64 6.99 2.33 9.71
C GLU A 64 5.50 2.50 9.93
N VAL A 65 4.70 1.80 9.16
CA VAL A 65 3.25 1.95 9.25
C VAL A 65 2.64 0.57 9.27
N ASP A 66 1.64 0.43 10.14
CA ASP A 66 0.93 -0.83 10.29
C ASP A 66 -0.52 -0.49 10.57
N ARG A 67 -1.36 -0.59 9.56
CA ARG A 67 -2.77 -0.24 9.65
C ARG A 67 -3.63 -1.40 9.20
N PRO A 68 -4.77 -1.64 9.88
CA PRO A 68 -5.66 -2.71 9.45
C PRO A 68 -6.34 -2.37 8.11
N LEU A 69 -6.58 -3.40 7.32
CA LEU A 69 -7.32 -3.30 6.07
C LEU A 69 -8.48 -4.26 6.13
N TYR A 70 -9.69 -3.74 6.07
CA TYR A 70 -10.90 -4.56 6.07
C TYR A 70 -11.31 -4.86 4.65
N VAL A 71 -11.46 -6.14 4.34
CA VAL A 71 -11.87 -6.60 3.01
C VAL A 71 -13.29 -7.12 3.11
N ASN A 72 -14.17 -6.56 2.28
CA ASN A 72 -15.58 -6.96 2.28
C ASN A 72 -15.80 -8.25 1.50
N ASN A 73 -17.05 -8.71 1.45
CA ASN A 73 -17.39 -9.96 0.78
C ASN A 73 -17.17 -9.91 -0.74
N SER A 74 -17.07 -8.74 -1.31
CA SER A 74 -16.73 -8.57 -2.72
C SER A 74 -15.23 -8.63 -2.99
N GLY A 75 -14.43 -8.80 -1.96
CA GLY A 75 -12.98 -8.85 -2.09
C GLY A 75 -12.30 -7.50 -2.18
N ARG A 76 -13.01 -6.43 -1.79
CA ARG A 76 -12.49 -5.07 -1.86
C ARG A 76 -12.20 -4.52 -0.49
N GLY A 77 -11.09 -3.81 -0.39
CA GLY A 77 -10.71 -3.11 0.83
C GLY A 77 -10.12 -1.75 0.51
N GLU A 78 -10.26 -0.83 1.45
CA GLU A 78 -9.76 0.53 1.27
C GLU A 78 -9.24 1.05 2.60
N VAL A 79 -8.10 1.74 2.56
CA VAL A 79 -7.53 2.44 3.71
C VAL A 79 -7.27 3.88 3.30
N LYS A 80 -7.75 4.81 4.12
CA LYS A 80 -7.45 6.22 4.00
C LYS A 80 -6.74 6.66 5.27
N TRP A 81 -5.63 7.37 5.13
CA TRP A 81 -4.86 7.76 6.28
C TRP A 81 -4.17 9.09 6.03
N GLU A 82 -4.26 9.98 7.02
CA GLU A 82 -3.57 11.26 6.99
C GLU A 82 -2.37 11.20 7.91
N PHE A 83 -1.29 11.83 7.52
CA PHE A 83 -0.04 11.82 8.28
C PHE A 83 0.70 13.13 8.10
N LYS A 84 1.69 13.36 8.96
CA LYS A 84 2.61 14.48 8.80
C LYS A 84 3.82 14.01 7.99
N PRO A 85 4.17 14.70 6.91
CA PRO A 85 5.20 14.21 5.99
C PRO A 85 6.64 14.48 6.43
N ASP A 86 6.85 14.79 7.68
CA ASP A 86 8.19 15.03 8.22
C ASP A 86 8.74 13.73 8.80
N GLY A 87 9.05 12.80 7.96
CA GLY A 87 9.57 11.53 8.44
C GLY A 87 9.46 10.49 7.39
N VAL A 88 9.05 9.34 7.82
CA VAL A 88 9.18 8.10 7.09
C VAL A 88 8.47 8.06 5.75
N LEU A 89 7.29 8.67 5.66
CA LEU A 89 6.53 8.59 4.43
C LEU A 89 7.09 9.46 3.31
N SER A 90 8.04 10.33 3.59
CA SER A 90 8.76 11.03 2.54
C SER A 90 9.79 10.11 1.84
N ASP A 91 10.14 8.99 2.47
CA ASP A 91 11.13 8.05 1.97
C ASP A 91 10.56 6.67 1.74
N ILE A 92 9.34 6.61 1.23
CA ILE A 92 8.67 5.34 0.98
C ILE A 92 9.39 4.56 -0.11
N ARG A 93 9.71 3.30 0.17
CA ARG A 93 10.26 2.38 -0.80
C ARG A 93 9.18 1.43 -1.34
N ALA A 94 8.31 0.93 -0.46
CA ALA A 94 7.32 -0.06 -0.84
C ALA A 94 6.11 0.00 0.07
N LEU A 95 5.00 -0.49 -0.46
CA LEU A 95 3.78 -0.74 0.31
C LEU A 95 3.43 -2.21 0.18
N ALA A 96 2.93 -2.80 1.24
CA ALA A 96 2.51 -4.18 1.21
C ALA A 96 1.23 -4.36 2.02
N VAL A 97 0.38 -5.26 1.54
CA VAL A 97 -0.73 -5.78 2.32
C VAL A 97 -0.27 -7.12 2.87
N LEU A 98 -0.23 -7.23 4.19
CA LEU A 98 0.26 -8.42 4.88
C LEU A 98 -0.88 -9.13 5.59
N VAL A 99 -0.81 -10.43 5.63
CA VAL A 99 -1.67 -11.27 6.45
C VAL A 99 -0.81 -12.42 6.98
N LYS A 100 -0.73 -12.52 8.31
CA LYS A 100 0.20 -13.44 8.98
C LYS A 100 1.62 -13.19 8.48
N ASP A 101 2.27 -14.17 7.88
CA ASP A 101 3.64 -14.03 7.36
C ASP A 101 3.70 -13.93 5.84
N LYS A 102 2.57 -13.59 5.21
CA LYS A 102 2.47 -13.53 3.76
C LYS A 102 2.09 -12.14 3.27
N ALA A 103 2.48 -11.83 2.05
CA ALA A 103 2.19 -10.55 1.41
C ALA A 103 1.39 -10.80 0.13
N PRO A 104 0.04 -10.88 0.23
CA PRO A 104 -0.77 -11.07 -0.97
C PRO A 104 -0.68 -9.92 -1.96
N LEU A 105 -0.37 -8.73 -1.49
CA LEU A 105 -0.16 -7.58 -2.38
C LEU A 105 1.10 -6.85 -1.97
N ILE A 106 1.90 -6.48 -2.96
CA ILE A 106 3.11 -5.70 -2.72
C ILE A 106 3.35 -4.76 -3.91
N GLY A 107 3.78 -3.55 -3.62
CA GLY A 107 4.12 -2.58 -4.64
C GLY A 107 5.34 -1.77 -4.24
N PHE A 108 6.15 -1.44 -5.21
CA PHE A 108 7.36 -0.65 -5.01
C PHE A 108 7.19 0.73 -5.63
N VAL A 109 7.70 1.73 -4.95
CA VAL A 109 7.77 3.07 -5.51
C VAL A 109 8.80 3.05 -6.62
N LYS A 110 8.38 3.41 -7.82
CA LYS A 110 9.31 3.48 -8.94
C LYS A 110 10.14 4.74 -8.81
N ASP A 111 11.45 4.56 -8.91
CA ASP A 111 12.34 5.68 -9.02
C ASP A 111 12.36 6.11 -10.49
N GLU A 112 11.61 7.15 -10.78
CA GLU A 112 11.44 7.60 -12.15
C GLU A 112 12.69 8.19 -12.76
N TYR A 113 13.69 8.40 -11.95
CA TYR A 113 14.95 8.97 -12.45
C TYR A 113 15.90 7.93 -13.00
N ASN A 114 15.67 6.67 -12.72
CA ASN A 114 16.61 5.64 -13.08
C ASN A 114 16.57 5.24 -14.55
N TRP A 115 15.51 5.53 -15.25
CA TRP A 115 15.37 5.10 -16.62
C TRP A 115 15.77 6.16 -17.64
N GLN A 116 16.21 7.27 -17.18
CA GLN A 116 16.69 8.32 -18.08
C GLN A 116 18.13 8.09 -18.60
#